data_1d28b4eb41d6775ce4628930c5304d7f
#
_entry.id   1d28b4eb41d6775ce4628930c5304d7f
#
_cell.length_a   1.000
_cell.length_b   1.000
_cell.length_c   1.000
_cell.angle_alpha   90.00
_cell.angle_beta   90.00
_cell.angle_gamma   90.00
#
_symmetry.space_group_name_H-M   'P 1'
#
loop_
_entity.id
_entity.type
_entity.pdbx_description
1 polymer ?
#
loop_
_entity_poly.entity_id
_entity_poly.type
_entity_poly.pdbx_seq_one_letter_code
_entity_poly.pdbx_strand_id
1 'polypeptide(L)'
;MNYRFAYLFLAAALMLAGCKDGKGPKPAEGETVPPTEQTIEQTIEQTQEIKPMNEAPATPADKWADLGEEPMLKIKTTDGTMTVKLYAETPLHRDNFVKLAKSGFYNGLLFHRIIKGFMIQGGDPFTRDSAKVAQYGSGGPGYTIPAEIVAGKTHKKGALAAARRGDQVNPAKESSGSQFYIVQEPANCVHLDGEYTIFGEVVDGLPVIDKIASERTDLRDRPLRKVQIISITPAD
;
A
#
# COMPACT_ATOMS: atom_id res chain seq x y z
N MET A 1 11.84 -29.29 39.60
CA MET A 1 13.06 -28.45 39.75
C MET A 1 12.70 -27.06 39.29
N ASN A 2 12.47 -26.14 40.26
CA ASN A 2 11.94 -24.79 40.06
C ASN A 2 13.10 -23.82 39.85
N TYR A 3 13.10 -23.04 38.74
CA TYR A 3 13.95 -21.86 38.61
C TYR A 3 13.08 -20.62 38.51
N ARG A 4 13.02 -19.86 39.63
CA ARG A 4 12.55 -18.48 39.69
C ARG A 4 13.71 -17.58 39.23
N PHE A 5 13.50 -16.71 38.26
CA PHE A 5 14.39 -15.59 37.99
C PHE A 5 13.74 -14.28 38.43
N ALA A 6 14.48 -13.63 39.36
CA ALA A 6 14.12 -12.37 39.97
C ALA A 6 14.37 -11.19 39.03
N TYR A 7 13.42 -10.25 39.02
CA TYR A 7 13.60 -8.93 38.38
C TYR A 7 14.40 -8.03 39.31
N LEU A 8 15.49 -7.45 38.77
CA LEU A 8 16.26 -6.40 39.42
C LEU A 8 15.85 -5.05 38.78
N PHE A 9 15.17 -4.21 39.57
CA PHE A 9 14.93 -2.80 39.25
C PHE A 9 16.21 -2.01 39.56
N LEU A 10 16.70 -1.24 38.59
CA LEU A 10 17.72 -0.23 38.84
C LEU A 10 17.13 1.15 38.52
N ALA A 11 16.83 1.91 39.57
CA ALA A 11 16.49 3.32 39.49
C ALA A 11 17.78 4.12 39.47
N ALA A 12 17.90 5.09 38.57
CA ALA A 12 18.93 6.10 38.58
C ALA A 12 18.28 7.49 38.54
N ALA A 13 18.68 8.29 39.50
CA ALA A 13 18.10 9.57 39.89
C ALA A 13 18.52 10.74 38.99
N LEU A 14 17.66 11.77 39.02
CA LEU A 14 17.86 13.13 38.49
C LEU A 14 19.13 13.80 39.05
N MET A 15 19.80 14.59 38.17
CA MET A 15 20.52 15.80 38.58
C MET A 15 20.11 16.94 37.67
N LEU A 16 19.48 17.96 38.29
CA LEU A 16 19.27 19.30 37.80
C LEU A 16 20.56 20.12 37.96
N ALA A 17 20.98 20.84 36.93
CA ALA A 17 21.82 21.99 37.04
C ALA A 17 21.42 23.05 36.03
N GLY A 18 20.98 24.19 36.49
CA GLY A 18 20.59 25.35 35.73
C GLY A 18 21.75 26.32 35.45
N CYS A 19 21.38 27.35 34.76
CA CYS A 19 22.02 28.66 34.49
C CYS A 19 22.22 28.90 32.98
N LYS A 20 21.99 30.04 32.34
CA LYS A 20 21.85 31.44 32.70
C LYS A 20 21.51 32.21 31.41
N ASP A 21 20.84 33.32 31.56
CA ASP A 21 20.47 34.35 30.60
C ASP A 21 21.47 34.68 29.50
N GLY A 22 20.97 34.83 28.26
CA GLY A 22 21.65 35.42 27.13
C GLY A 22 20.65 36.19 26.25
N LYS A 23 20.58 37.54 26.45
CA LYS A 23 19.85 38.49 25.59
C LYS A 23 20.41 38.47 24.18
N GLY A 24 19.59 38.13 23.17
CA GLY A 24 19.84 38.40 21.75
C GLY A 24 19.05 39.62 21.28
N PRO A 25 19.54 40.36 20.27
CA PRO A 25 18.98 41.67 19.88
C PRO A 25 17.70 41.54 19.03
N LYS A 26 16.81 42.52 19.20
CA LYS A 26 15.59 42.76 18.43
C LYS A 26 15.89 43.02 16.95
N PRO A 27 15.09 42.49 15.99
CA PRO A 27 15.10 42.97 14.61
C PRO A 27 14.32 44.29 14.51
N ALA A 28 14.85 45.22 13.70
CA ALA A 28 14.27 46.51 13.39
C ALA A 28 13.00 46.36 12.51
N GLU A 29 12.00 47.17 12.82
CA GLU A 29 10.79 47.37 12.00
C GLU A 29 11.16 48.09 10.71
N GLY A 30 10.93 47.47 9.55
CA GLY A 30 11.00 48.09 8.25
C GLY A 30 9.60 48.52 7.81
N GLU A 31 9.41 49.82 7.62
CA GLU A 31 8.20 50.47 7.11
C GLU A 31 7.84 49.92 5.71
N THR A 32 6.64 49.41 5.54
CA THR A 32 6.05 49.10 4.24
C THR A 32 5.34 50.35 3.69
N VAL A 33 5.90 50.93 2.63
CA VAL A 33 5.24 51.96 1.82
C VAL A 33 4.29 51.29 0.83
N PRO A 34 3.02 51.72 0.70
CA PRO A 34 2.09 51.15 -0.28
C PRO A 34 2.43 51.61 -1.69
N PRO A 35 2.27 50.79 -2.72
CA PRO A 35 2.55 51.18 -4.10
C PRO A 35 1.47 52.13 -4.64
N THR A 36 1.94 53.17 -5.32
CA THR A 36 1.15 54.22 -5.98
C THR A 36 0.42 53.67 -7.22
N GLU A 37 -0.79 54.19 -7.49
CA GLU A 37 -1.73 53.80 -8.57
C GLU A 37 -1.17 53.88 -10.02
N GLN A 38 0.02 54.35 -10.26
CA GLN A 38 0.59 54.46 -11.60
C GLN A 38 1.26 53.21 -12.16
N THR A 39 1.32 52.09 -11.37
CA THR A 39 1.97 50.82 -11.84
C THR A 39 0.98 49.82 -12.38
N ILE A 40 -0.33 50.10 -12.39
CA ILE A 40 -1.38 49.13 -12.78
C ILE A 40 -1.79 49.31 -14.26
N GLU A 41 -1.54 50.47 -14.90
CA GLU A 41 -2.00 50.69 -16.29
C GLU A 41 -1.07 50.18 -17.38
N GLN A 42 0.13 49.70 -17.11
CA GLN A 42 1.05 49.22 -18.17
C GLN A 42 1.08 47.68 -18.34
N THR A 43 0.21 46.90 -17.69
CA THR A 43 0.21 45.42 -17.81
C THR A 43 -0.95 44.86 -18.63
N ILE A 44 -1.80 45.67 -19.22
CA ILE A 44 -3.04 45.20 -19.89
C ILE A 44 -2.93 45.16 -21.46
N GLU A 45 -1.80 45.45 -22.05
CA GLU A 45 -1.72 45.54 -23.53
C GLU A 45 -0.73 44.55 -24.16
N GLN A 46 -0.72 43.28 -23.75
CA GLN A 46 -0.13 42.18 -24.51
C GLN A 46 -0.96 40.89 -24.34
N THR A 47 -2.22 40.92 -24.77
CA THR A 47 -2.96 39.67 -25.02
C THR A 47 -2.55 39.15 -26.39
N GLN A 48 -1.50 38.36 -26.47
CA GLN A 48 -1.22 37.53 -27.61
C GLN A 48 -2.22 36.38 -27.68
N GLU A 49 -2.90 36.31 -28.82
CA GLU A 49 -3.80 35.22 -29.21
C GLU A 49 -3.12 33.85 -29.07
N ILE A 50 -3.52 33.08 -28.03
CA ILE A 50 -3.07 31.70 -27.86
C ILE A 50 -3.90 30.85 -28.83
N LYS A 51 -3.31 30.47 -29.96
CA LYS A 51 -3.83 29.38 -30.80
C LYS A 51 -4.02 28.13 -29.93
N PRO A 52 -5.11 27.36 -30.10
CA PRO A 52 -5.25 26.09 -29.41
C PRO A 52 -4.14 25.14 -29.87
N MET A 53 -3.21 24.86 -29.00
CA MET A 53 -2.19 23.85 -29.19
C MET A 53 -2.82 22.48 -28.89
N ASN A 54 -2.93 21.71 -29.96
CA ASN A 54 -2.88 20.25 -30.07
C ASN A 54 -3.35 19.47 -28.83
N GLU A 55 -4.34 18.62 -29.04
CA GLU A 55 -4.77 17.58 -28.09
C GLU A 55 -3.54 16.92 -27.45
N ALA A 56 -3.35 17.15 -26.14
CA ALA A 56 -2.41 16.42 -25.36
C ALA A 56 -2.80 14.92 -25.39
N PRO A 57 -1.84 13.98 -25.51
CA PRO A 57 -2.17 12.56 -25.47
C PRO A 57 -2.92 12.29 -24.17
N ALA A 58 -4.03 11.54 -24.26
CA ALA A 58 -4.92 11.19 -23.16
C ALA A 58 -4.12 10.85 -21.89
N THR A 59 -4.34 11.61 -20.84
CA THR A 59 -3.62 11.44 -19.57
C THR A 59 -3.96 10.09 -18.95
N PRO A 60 -3.02 9.44 -18.23
CA PRO A 60 -3.27 8.16 -17.56
C PRO A 60 -4.52 8.13 -16.64
N ALA A 61 -5.07 9.29 -16.28
CA ALA A 61 -6.29 9.44 -15.52
C ALA A 61 -7.54 8.89 -16.24
N ASP A 62 -7.60 8.97 -17.57
CA ASP A 62 -8.79 8.56 -18.33
C ASP A 62 -9.00 7.05 -18.33
N LYS A 63 -7.92 6.26 -18.22
CA LYS A 63 -8.01 4.79 -18.09
C LYS A 63 -8.71 4.32 -16.80
N TRP A 64 -8.87 5.20 -15.81
CA TRP A 64 -9.53 4.91 -14.54
C TRP A 64 -10.99 5.39 -14.52
N ALA A 65 -11.49 5.99 -15.59
CA ALA A 65 -12.80 6.64 -15.59
C ALA A 65 -13.97 5.66 -15.74
N ASP A 66 -13.77 4.54 -16.43
CA ASP A 66 -14.80 3.53 -16.67
C ASP A 66 -14.21 2.13 -16.56
N LEU A 67 -14.16 1.61 -15.35
CA LEU A 67 -13.62 0.28 -15.06
C LEU A 67 -14.70 -0.81 -15.00
N GLY A 68 -15.99 -0.43 -15.11
CA GLY A 68 -17.10 -1.36 -14.94
C GLY A 68 -17.23 -1.90 -13.49
N GLU A 69 -18.17 -2.83 -13.30
CA GLU A 69 -18.45 -3.41 -11.98
C GLU A 69 -17.39 -4.43 -11.53
N GLU A 70 -16.71 -5.07 -12.46
CA GLU A 70 -15.63 -6.03 -12.21
C GLU A 70 -14.33 -5.56 -12.88
N PRO A 71 -13.64 -4.58 -12.29
CA PRO A 71 -12.43 -4.00 -12.87
C PRO A 71 -11.35 -5.05 -13.13
N MET A 72 -10.68 -4.92 -14.28
CA MET A 72 -9.49 -5.69 -14.58
C MET A 72 -8.24 -4.80 -14.46
N LEU A 73 -7.28 -5.23 -13.66
CA LEU A 73 -6.04 -4.50 -13.40
C LEU A 73 -4.82 -5.36 -13.72
N LYS A 74 -3.79 -4.74 -14.29
CA LYS A 74 -2.46 -5.34 -14.52
C LYS A 74 -1.55 -5.03 -13.32
N ILE A 75 -1.11 -6.05 -12.60
CA ILE A 75 -0.07 -5.98 -11.58
C ILE A 75 1.27 -6.29 -12.25
N LYS A 76 2.03 -5.26 -12.58
CA LYS A 76 3.39 -5.41 -13.12
C LYS A 76 4.39 -5.55 -11.98
N THR A 77 5.17 -6.62 -12.02
CA THR A 77 6.20 -6.91 -11.03
C THR A 77 7.58 -7.04 -11.67
N THR A 78 8.64 -7.14 -10.86
CA THR A 78 10.00 -7.48 -11.34
C THR A 78 10.09 -8.86 -11.97
N ASP A 79 9.10 -9.73 -11.74
CA ASP A 79 9.12 -11.13 -12.19
C ASP A 79 8.15 -11.46 -13.31
N GLY A 80 7.31 -10.50 -13.67
CA GLY A 80 6.31 -10.61 -14.73
C GLY A 80 5.06 -9.80 -14.41
N THR A 81 4.05 -9.92 -15.26
CA THR A 81 2.77 -9.23 -15.12
C THR A 81 1.66 -10.24 -14.89
N MET A 82 0.77 -9.93 -13.97
CA MET A 82 -0.47 -10.66 -13.71
C MET A 82 -1.65 -9.74 -14.00
N THR A 83 -2.70 -10.23 -14.65
CA THR A 83 -3.97 -9.52 -14.78
C THR A 83 -4.93 -10.08 -13.74
N VAL A 84 -5.46 -9.20 -12.89
CA VAL A 84 -6.46 -9.54 -11.87
C VAL A 84 -7.82 -8.97 -12.25
N LYS A 85 -8.86 -9.78 -12.03
CA LYS A 85 -10.26 -9.34 -12.07
C LYS A 85 -10.72 -9.14 -10.63
N LEU A 86 -11.32 -8.00 -10.31
CA LEU A 86 -11.91 -7.73 -9.01
C LEU A 86 -13.41 -8.05 -9.04
N TYR A 87 -13.95 -8.50 -7.91
CA TYR A 87 -15.33 -8.98 -7.86
C TYR A 87 -16.33 -7.86 -7.47
N ALA A 88 -17.48 -7.86 -8.13
CA ALA A 88 -18.58 -6.94 -7.82
C ALA A 88 -19.18 -7.19 -6.42
N GLU A 89 -19.16 -8.45 -5.96
CA GLU A 89 -19.73 -8.88 -4.67
C GLU A 89 -18.95 -8.40 -3.43
N THR A 90 -17.74 -7.85 -3.63
CA THR A 90 -16.91 -7.31 -2.54
C THR A 90 -16.54 -5.84 -2.80
N PRO A 91 -17.57 -4.94 -2.86
CA PRO A 91 -17.38 -3.57 -3.31
C PRO A 91 -16.42 -2.76 -2.45
N LEU A 92 -16.41 -2.96 -1.12
CA LEU A 92 -15.50 -2.20 -0.23
C LEU A 92 -14.04 -2.53 -0.53
N HIS A 93 -13.69 -3.81 -0.69
CA HIS A 93 -12.32 -4.23 -1.02
C HIS A 93 -11.95 -3.86 -2.45
N ARG A 94 -12.86 -4.07 -3.42
CA ARG A 94 -12.68 -3.70 -4.82
C ARG A 94 -12.36 -2.22 -4.97
N ASP A 95 -13.22 -1.36 -4.45
CA ASP A 95 -13.12 0.09 -4.62
C ASP A 95 -11.89 0.65 -3.90
N ASN A 96 -11.59 0.11 -2.71
CA ASN A 96 -10.38 0.45 -1.98
C ASN A 96 -9.10 0.05 -2.75
N PHE A 97 -9.06 -1.17 -3.32
CA PHE A 97 -7.91 -1.63 -4.10
C PHE A 97 -7.69 -0.75 -5.35
N VAL A 98 -8.77 -0.43 -6.07
CA VAL A 98 -8.75 0.50 -7.22
C VAL A 98 -8.24 1.88 -6.79
N LYS A 99 -8.78 2.44 -5.70
CA LYS A 99 -8.36 3.75 -5.16
C LYS A 99 -6.86 3.79 -4.85
N LEU A 100 -6.35 2.77 -4.17
CA LEU A 100 -4.93 2.68 -3.82
C LEU A 100 -4.05 2.46 -5.06
N ALA A 101 -4.50 1.64 -6.02
CA ALA A 101 -3.80 1.44 -7.29
C ALA A 101 -3.72 2.74 -8.09
N LYS A 102 -4.85 3.46 -8.25
CA LYS A 102 -4.94 4.75 -8.94
C LYS A 102 -4.02 5.81 -8.33
N SER A 103 -3.88 5.82 -7.01
CA SER A 103 -2.97 6.75 -6.31
C SER A 103 -1.50 6.36 -6.42
N GLY A 104 -1.16 5.22 -7.02
CA GLY A 104 0.19 4.68 -7.05
C GLY A 104 0.68 4.14 -5.70
N PHE A 105 -0.23 3.92 -4.75
CA PHE A 105 0.13 3.44 -3.41
C PHE A 105 0.93 2.14 -3.44
N TYR A 106 0.66 1.24 -4.36
CA TYR A 106 1.36 -0.04 -4.45
C TYR A 106 2.71 0.03 -5.15
N ASN A 107 3.00 1.11 -5.87
CA ASN A 107 4.24 1.25 -6.64
C ASN A 107 5.46 1.22 -5.71
N GLY A 108 6.39 0.34 -6.02
CA GLY A 108 7.61 0.16 -5.23
C GLY A 108 7.47 -0.75 -4.00
N LEU A 109 6.26 -1.21 -3.65
CA LEU A 109 6.06 -2.14 -2.55
C LEU A 109 6.57 -3.54 -2.92
N LEU A 110 6.95 -4.30 -1.88
CA LEU A 110 7.46 -5.66 -2.06
C LEU A 110 6.39 -6.71 -1.75
N PHE A 111 6.51 -7.87 -2.42
CA PHE A 111 5.99 -9.10 -1.86
C PHE A 111 6.93 -9.48 -0.71
N HIS A 112 6.50 -9.18 0.51
CA HIS A 112 7.34 -9.25 1.72
C HIS A 112 7.26 -10.60 2.44
N ARG A 113 6.27 -11.43 2.09
CA ARG A 113 6.11 -12.78 2.60
C ARG A 113 5.72 -13.72 1.47
N ILE A 114 6.53 -14.75 1.29
CA ILE A 114 6.36 -15.75 0.22
C ILE A 114 6.48 -17.13 0.86
N ILE A 115 5.44 -17.94 0.72
CA ILE A 115 5.48 -19.33 1.15
C ILE A 115 5.17 -20.22 -0.04
N LYS A 116 6.19 -20.92 -0.52
CA LYS A 116 6.03 -21.93 -1.58
C LYS A 116 5.06 -23.03 -1.13
N GLY A 117 4.14 -23.38 -2.00
CA GLY A 117 3.07 -24.30 -1.66
C GLY A 117 1.91 -23.65 -0.89
N PHE A 118 1.85 -22.29 -0.82
CA PHE A 118 0.76 -21.59 -0.14
C PHE A 118 0.37 -20.30 -0.87
N MET A 119 1.09 -19.18 -0.66
CA MET A 119 0.69 -17.87 -1.19
C MET A 119 1.88 -16.91 -1.31
N ILE A 120 1.65 -15.81 -2.03
CA ILE A 120 2.53 -14.63 -2.07
C ILE A 120 1.78 -13.43 -1.51
N GLN A 121 2.36 -12.69 -0.55
CA GLN A 121 1.73 -11.57 0.16
C GLN A 121 2.49 -10.27 -0.03
N GLY A 122 1.76 -9.20 -0.35
CA GLY A 122 2.27 -7.85 -0.56
C GLY A 122 1.37 -6.76 0.03
N GLY A 123 1.60 -5.50 -0.38
CA GLY A 123 0.75 -4.37 -0.01
C GLY A 123 1.10 -3.67 1.30
N ASP A 124 2.23 -4.00 1.93
CA ASP A 124 2.70 -3.32 3.13
C ASP A 124 3.55 -2.08 2.78
N PRO A 125 3.13 -0.85 3.13
CA PRO A 125 3.87 0.37 2.84
C PRO A 125 5.22 0.47 3.55
N PHE A 126 5.44 -0.26 4.66
CA PHE A 126 6.75 -0.28 5.33
C PHE A 126 7.84 -0.89 4.46
N THR A 127 7.48 -1.68 3.44
CA THR A 127 8.43 -2.30 2.53
C THR A 127 9.20 -1.32 1.64
N ARG A 128 8.79 -0.05 1.58
CA ARG A 128 9.56 1.02 0.91
C ARG A 128 10.86 1.37 1.66
N ASP A 129 10.86 1.16 2.97
CA ASP A 129 11.95 1.55 3.85
C ASP A 129 12.67 0.31 4.38
N SER A 130 13.90 0.08 3.91
CA SER A 130 14.70 -1.06 4.34
C SER A 130 15.09 -1.02 5.84
N ALA A 131 15.05 0.17 6.48
CA ALA A 131 15.26 0.27 7.93
C ALA A 131 14.11 -0.35 8.72
N LYS A 132 12.92 -0.49 8.11
CA LYS A 132 11.72 -1.09 8.71
C LYS A 132 11.58 -2.59 8.45
N VAL A 133 12.60 -3.27 7.95
CA VAL A 133 12.52 -4.69 7.59
C VAL A 133 11.99 -5.59 8.73
N ALA A 134 12.28 -5.26 9.98
CA ALA A 134 11.76 -6.00 11.13
C ALA A 134 10.24 -5.85 11.34
N GLN A 135 9.63 -4.82 10.75
CA GLN A 135 8.22 -4.45 10.85
C GLN A 135 7.41 -4.84 9.60
N TYR A 136 8.04 -5.43 8.58
CA TYR A 136 7.33 -5.86 7.37
C TYR A 136 6.20 -6.84 7.74
N GLY A 137 5.03 -6.61 7.14
CA GLY A 137 3.79 -7.32 7.46
C GLY A 137 2.89 -6.62 8.48
N SER A 138 3.36 -5.53 9.13
CA SER A 138 2.57 -4.79 10.12
C SER A 138 2.06 -3.42 9.64
N GLY A 139 2.49 -2.94 8.47
CA GLY A 139 2.08 -1.66 7.91
C GLY A 139 0.72 -1.69 7.22
N GLY A 140 0.17 -0.49 6.98
CA GLY A 140 -1.10 -0.30 6.28
C GLY A 140 -1.39 1.17 6.05
N PRO A 141 -2.51 1.51 5.40
CA PRO A 141 -2.88 2.89 5.08
C PRO A 141 -3.50 3.65 6.26
N GLY A 142 -3.52 3.06 7.46
CA GLY A 142 -4.07 3.69 8.66
C GLY A 142 -5.53 3.35 8.95
N TYR A 143 -6.12 2.41 8.20
CA TYR A 143 -7.49 1.92 8.40
C TYR A 143 -7.62 0.43 8.06
N THR A 144 -8.72 -0.17 8.50
CA THR A 144 -9.16 -1.53 8.16
C THR A 144 -10.43 -1.49 7.31
N ILE A 145 -10.77 -2.61 6.68
CA ILE A 145 -11.99 -2.76 5.88
C ILE A 145 -12.84 -3.86 6.53
N PRO A 146 -14.14 -3.63 6.77
CA PRO A 146 -15.05 -4.66 7.23
C PRO A 146 -14.99 -5.89 6.33
N ALA A 147 -15.07 -7.09 6.91
CA ALA A 147 -15.03 -8.32 6.14
C ALA A 147 -16.21 -8.42 5.16
N GLU A 148 -15.92 -8.87 3.92
CA GLU A 148 -16.91 -9.15 2.88
C GLU A 148 -16.78 -10.64 2.49
N ILE A 149 -17.21 -11.53 3.39
CA ILE A 149 -17.14 -12.98 3.19
C ILE A 149 -18.29 -13.42 2.29
N VAL A 150 -18.00 -13.82 1.06
CA VAL A 150 -18.98 -14.27 0.07
C VAL A 150 -19.04 -15.78 0.03
N ALA A 151 -20.22 -16.35 0.26
CA ALA A 151 -20.43 -17.80 0.20
C ALA A 151 -20.06 -18.36 -1.18
N GLY A 152 -19.34 -19.49 -1.19
CA GLY A 152 -18.90 -20.15 -2.44
C GLY A 152 -17.64 -19.59 -3.07
N LYS A 153 -17.09 -18.46 -2.59
CA LYS A 153 -15.74 -18.03 -2.99
C LYS A 153 -14.72 -18.85 -2.20
N THR A 154 -13.80 -19.48 -2.91
CA THR A 154 -12.76 -20.34 -2.34
C THR A 154 -11.37 -19.85 -2.73
N HIS A 155 -10.37 -20.24 -1.95
CA HIS A 155 -8.96 -19.94 -2.19
C HIS A 155 -8.39 -20.82 -3.32
N LYS A 156 -8.99 -20.75 -4.51
CA LYS A 156 -8.44 -21.38 -5.71
C LYS A 156 -7.12 -20.75 -6.13
N LYS A 157 -6.31 -21.42 -6.96
CA LYS A 157 -5.08 -20.86 -7.50
C LYS A 157 -5.35 -19.51 -8.17
N GLY A 158 -4.58 -18.48 -7.79
CA GLY A 158 -4.77 -17.14 -8.28
C GLY A 158 -5.85 -16.33 -7.54
N ALA A 159 -6.55 -16.86 -6.55
CA ALA A 159 -7.48 -16.08 -5.73
C ALA A 159 -6.71 -14.91 -5.06
N LEU A 160 -7.28 -13.70 -5.19
CA LEU A 160 -6.78 -12.47 -4.59
C LEU A 160 -7.60 -12.19 -3.34
N ALA A 161 -6.96 -12.26 -2.18
CA ALA A 161 -7.62 -12.14 -0.89
C ALA A 161 -6.92 -11.10 0.01
N ALA A 162 -7.70 -10.50 0.90
CA ALA A 162 -7.21 -9.51 1.84
C ALA A 162 -6.53 -10.17 3.04
N ALA A 163 -5.34 -9.70 3.40
CA ALA A 163 -4.70 -10.10 4.65
C ALA A 163 -5.40 -9.47 5.86
N ARG A 164 -5.34 -10.11 7.01
CA ARG A 164 -5.89 -9.60 8.27
C ARG A 164 -5.09 -10.06 9.49
N ARG A 165 -5.34 -9.44 10.62
CA ARG A 165 -4.82 -9.91 11.91
C ARG A 165 -5.59 -11.15 12.36
N GLY A 166 -4.96 -11.95 13.21
CA GLY A 166 -5.58 -13.15 13.81
C GLY A 166 -6.76 -12.80 14.73
N ASP A 167 -7.70 -13.74 14.89
CA ASP A 167 -8.99 -13.57 15.56
C ASP A 167 -8.89 -13.08 17.01
N GLN A 168 -7.83 -13.44 17.73
CA GLN A 168 -7.60 -13.00 19.11
C GLN A 168 -7.52 -11.46 19.27
N VAL A 169 -7.00 -10.76 18.26
CA VAL A 169 -6.85 -9.30 18.26
C VAL A 169 -7.76 -8.61 17.24
N ASN A 170 -8.51 -9.40 16.47
CA ASN A 170 -9.40 -8.93 15.42
C ASN A 170 -10.62 -9.86 15.28
N PRO A 171 -11.48 -9.95 16.29
CA PRO A 171 -12.64 -10.85 16.28
C PRO A 171 -13.68 -10.48 15.19
N ALA A 172 -13.70 -9.23 14.74
CA ALA A 172 -14.54 -8.76 13.63
C ALA A 172 -14.02 -9.20 12.25
N LYS A 173 -12.86 -9.86 12.18
CA LYS A 173 -12.20 -10.32 10.94
C LYS A 173 -11.97 -9.19 9.92
N GLU A 174 -11.83 -7.95 10.38
CA GLU A 174 -11.54 -6.80 9.53
C GLU A 174 -10.25 -7.02 8.74
N SER A 175 -10.29 -6.70 7.47
CA SER A 175 -9.16 -6.80 6.57
C SER A 175 -8.19 -5.64 6.72
N SER A 176 -6.91 -5.87 6.44
CA SER A 176 -5.95 -4.79 6.21
C SER A 176 -6.43 -3.87 5.09
N GLY A 177 -6.30 -2.57 5.28
CA GLY A 177 -6.66 -1.59 4.24
C GLY A 177 -5.79 -1.64 2.98
N SER A 178 -4.64 -2.38 2.99
CA SER A 178 -3.77 -2.46 1.81
C SER A 178 -3.09 -3.81 1.59
N GLN A 179 -2.87 -4.62 2.63
CA GLN A 179 -2.18 -5.89 2.44
C GLN A 179 -3.10 -6.95 1.84
N PHE A 180 -2.60 -7.63 0.83
CA PHE A 180 -3.28 -8.70 0.13
C PHE A 180 -2.34 -9.88 -0.10
N TYR A 181 -2.92 -11.04 -0.40
CA TYR A 181 -2.17 -12.21 -0.87
C TYR A 181 -2.81 -12.84 -2.10
N ILE A 182 -2.01 -13.54 -2.87
CA ILE A 182 -2.43 -14.30 -4.04
C ILE A 182 -2.10 -15.76 -3.79
N VAL A 183 -3.09 -16.63 -3.93
CA VAL A 183 -2.97 -18.07 -3.67
C VAL A 183 -2.10 -18.72 -4.74
N GLN A 184 -1.12 -19.50 -4.31
CA GLN A 184 -0.29 -20.33 -5.18
C GLN A 184 -0.77 -21.77 -5.19
N GLU A 185 -1.01 -22.38 -4.01
CA GLU A 185 -1.42 -23.77 -3.88
C GLU A 185 -2.73 -23.88 -3.09
N PRO A 186 -3.86 -24.16 -3.77
CA PRO A 186 -5.18 -24.20 -3.15
C PRO A 186 -5.33 -25.23 -2.03
N ALA A 187 -4.71 -26.40 -2.17
CA ALA A 187 -4.86 -27.49 -1.19
C ALA A 187 -4.44 -27.08 0.22
N ASN A 188 -3.50 -26.13 0.32
CA ASN A 188 -3.00 -25.62 1.58
C ASN A 188 -3.77 -24.36 2.07
N CYS A 189 -4.78 -23.90 1.32
CA CYS A 189 -5.56 -22.69 1.65
C CYS A 189 -7.01 -22.98 2.07
N VAL A 190 -7.49 -24.23 2.00
CA VAL A 190 -8.89 -24.62 2.28
C VAL A 190 -9.36 -24.14 3.66
N HIS A 191 -8.49 -24.12 4.66
CA HIS A 191 -8.80 -23.65 6.02
C HIS A 191 -9.06 -22.13 6.11
N LEU A 192 -8.78 -21.37 5.04
CA LEU A 192 -9.04 -19.94 4.94
C LEU A 192 -10.41 -19.62 4.31
N ASP A 193 -11.07 -20.62 3.73
CA ASP A 193 -12.38 -20.43 3.09
C ASP A 193 -13.43 -20.03 4.13
N GLY A 194 -14.20 -18.98 3.84
CA GLY A 194 -15.14 -18.41 4.78
C GLY A 194 -14.52 -17.58 5.93
N GLU A 195 -13.19 -17.49 5.99
CA GLU A 195 -12.46 -16.78 7.05
C GLU A 195 -11.79 -15.49 6.56
N TYR A 196 -11.53 -15.37 5.26
CA TYR A 196 -10.87 -14.22 4.65
C TYR A 196 -11.68 -13.71 3.46
N THR A 197 -11.68 -12.39 3.25
CA THR A 197 -12.33 -11.80 2.08
C THR A 197 -11.51 -12.07 0.83
N ILE A 198 -12.11 -12.82 -0.10
CA ILE A 198 -11.59 -13.02 -1.46
C ILE A 198 -12.28 -12.00 -2.35
N PHE A 199 -11.54 -11.01 -2.86
CA PHE A 199 -12.10 -9.87 -3.59
C PHE A 199 -11.72 -9.83 -5.07
N GLY A 200 -11.04 -10.87 -5.57
CA GLY A 200 -10.67 -10.99 -6.96
C GLY A 200 -9.94 -12.29 -7.28
N GLU A 201 -9.45 -12.36 -8.50
CA GLU A 201 -8.67 -13.49 -8.99
C GLU A 201 -7.71 -13.08 -10.10
N VAL A 202 -6.59 -13.79 -10.23
CA VAL A 202 -5.69 -13.69 -11.38
C VAL A 202 -6.31 -14.45 -12.54
N VAL A 203 -6.61 -13.73 -13.63
CA VAL A 203 -7.20 -14.29 -14.85
C VAL A 203 -6.17 -14.52 -15.95
N ASP A 204 -5.01 -13.86 -15.87
CA ASP A 204 -3.87 -14.06 -16.74
C ASP A 204 -2.56 -13.88 -15.98
N GLY A 205 -1.52 -14.60 -16.38
CA GLY A 205 -0.21 -14.54 -15.72
C GLY A 205 -0.06 -15.47 -14.50
N LEU A 206 -0.88 -16.52 -14.35
CA LEU A 206 -0.73 -17.53 -13.27
C LEU A 206 0.70 -18.06 -13.09
N PRO A 207 1.50 -18.32 -14.15
CA PRO A 207 2.89 -18.76 -14.00
C PRO A 207 3.79 -17.76 -13.25
N VAL A 208 3.43 -16.47 -13.23
CA VAL A 208 4.18 -15.44 -12.48
C VAL A 208 4.06 -15.69 -10.98
N ILE A 209 2.91 -16.18 -10.50
CA ILE A 209 2.70 -16.56 -9.10
C ILE A 209 3.69 -17.65 -8.72
N ASP A 210 3.80 -18.70 -9.54
CA ASP A 210 4.72 -19.82 -9.28
C ASP A 210 6.17 -19.37 -9.30
N LYS A 211 6.54 -18.49 -10.24
CA LYS A 211 7.87 -17.91 -10.32
C LYS A 211 8.21 -17.13 -9.05
N ILE A 212 7.32 -16.26 -8.59
CA ILE A 212 7.51 -15.49 -7.35
C ILE A 212 7.55 -16.45 -6.14
N ALA A 213 6.64 -17.42 -6.06
CA ALA A 213 6.58 -18.39 -4.96
C ALA A 213 7.81 -19.32 -4.89
N SER A 214 8.60 -19.41 -5.97
CA SER A 214 9.85 -20.19 -6.02
C SER A 214 11.06 -19.44 -5.45
N GLU A 215 10.93 -18.15 -5.10
CA GLU A 215 12.04 -17.38 -4.53
C GLU A 215 12.49 -17.97 -3.19
N ARG A 216 13.81 -17.92 -2.98
CA ARG A 216 14.40 -18.33 -1.69
C ARG A 216 14.00 -17.32 -0.61
N THR A 217 13.63 -17.82 0.54
CA THR A 217 13.20 -17.00 1.69
C THR A 217 14.08 -17.20 2.91
N ASP A 218 14.02 -16.26 3.84
CA ASP A 218 14.59 -16.39 5.19
C ASP A 218 13.63 -17.16 6.13
N LEU A 219 14.01 -17.31 7.39
CA LEU A 219 13.22 -18.00 8.42
C LEU A 219 11.87 -17.31 8.75
N ARG A 220 11.61 -16.13 8.21
CA ARG A 220 10.36 -15.37 8.35
C ARG A 220 9.58 -15.29 7.04
N ASP A 221 9.84 -16.21 6.12
CA ASP A 221 9.23 -16.27 4.79
C ASP A 221 9.49 -15.02 3.92
N ARG A 222 10.50 -14.20 4.24
CA ARG A 222 10.84 -13.02 3.43
C ARG A 222 11.76 -13.42 2.29
N PRO A 223 11.48 -13.00 1.04
CA PRO A 223 12.35 -13.32 -0.08
C PRO A 223 13.72 -12.68 0.09
N LEU A 224 14.78 -13.44 -0.20
CA LEU A 224 16.17 -12.96 -0.16
C LEU A 224 16.47 -11.97 -1.29
N ARG A 225 15.78 -12.10 -2.43
CA ARG A 225 15.77 -11.12 -3.52
C ARG A 225 14.48 -10.29 -3.44
N LYS A 226 14.59 -8.99 -3.61
CA LYS A 226 13.41 -8.11 -3.63
C LYS A 226 12.52 -8.44 -4.83
N VAL A 227 11.28 -8.85 -4.57
CA VAL A 227 10.22 -8.99 -5.55
C VAL A 227 9.30 -7.78 -5.41
N GLN A 228 9.32 -6.89 -6.41
CA GLN A 228 8.71 -5.57 -6.31
C GLN A 228 7.49 -5.45 -7.22
N ILE A 229 6.44 -4.80 -6.73
CA ILE A 229 5.33 -4.28 -7.53
C ILE A 229 5.81 -3.00 -8.21
N ILE A 230 5.94 -3.00 -9.54
CA ILE A 230 6.36 -1.84 -10.32
C ILE A 230 5.20 -0.86 -10.45
N SER A 231 4.03 -1.38 -10.84
CA SER A 231 2.79 -0.60 -10.97
C SER A 231 1.56 -1.50 -10.93
N ILE A 232 0.42 -0.92 -10.57
CA ILE A 232 -0.90 -1.51 -10.80
C ILE A 232 -1.69 -0.51 -11.64
N THR A 233 -2.15 -0.93 -12.81
CA THR A 233 -2.86 -0.07 -13.77
C THR A 233 -4.07 -0.81 -14.34
N PRO A 234 -5.09 -0.10 -14.86
CA PRO A 234 -6.16 -0.73 -15.63
C PRO A 234 -5.60 -1.65 -16.72
N ALA A 235 -6.24 -2.79 -16.93
CA ALA A 235 -5.99 -3.61 -18.11
C ALA A 235 -6.61 -2.91 -19.33
N ASP A 236 -5.90 -3.01 -20.48
CA ASP A 236 -6.41 -2.46 -21.76
C ASP A 236 -7.57 -3.30 -22.25
#